data_016caeedf956932aa66e9682a1381c2f
#
_entry.id   016caeedf956932aa66e9682a1381c2f
#
_cell.length_a   1.000
_cell.length_b   1.000
_cell.length_c   1.000
_cell.angle_alpha   90.00
_cell.angle_beta   90.00
_cell.angle_gamma   90.00
#
_symmetry.space_group_name_H-M   'P 1'
#
loop_
_entity.id
_entity.type
_entity.pdbx_description
1 polymer ?
#
loop_
_entity_poly.entity_id
_entity_poly.type
_entity_poly.pdbx_seq_one_letter_code
_entity_poly.pdbx_strand_id
1 'polypeptide(L)'
;MVGESRFLPYRKVFARFGFGRRVEALLLSQIYPFENYLAPDGKPDVKIRNGRKSGKPTKRHLSLRRFMKALGYAPSQESSGDLHKSKVVGGSDLCRKALWQWIFTRIEPRRCRLKNQIGDRLGEIIDAEKLSGRPVRLVRSRVAAKAVKLLFKELVRELGLVTELLE
;
A
#
# COMPACT_ATOMS: atom_id res chain seq x y z
N MET A 1 0.23 -14.10 -20.46
CA MET A 1 -0.06 -14.27 -19.03
C MET A 1 -0.84 -13.11 -18.42
N VAL A 2 -0.44 -11.85 -18.52
CA VAL A 2 -1.17 -10.69 -17.95
C VAL A 2 -2.45 -10.32 -18.74
N GLY A 3 -2.70 -10.90 -19.89
CA GLY A 3 -3.85 -10.61 -20.74
C GLY A 3 -5.12 -11.41 -20.47
N GLU A 4 -5.09 -12.35 -19.51
CA GLU A 4 -6.24 -13.19 -19.21
C GLU A 4 -7.35 -12.42 -18.47
N SER A 5 -8.62 -12.76 -18.71
CA SER A 5 -9.80 -12.09 -18.14
C SER A 5 -9.78 -11.99 -16.61
N ARG A 6 -9.22 -12.99 -15.93
CA ARG A 6 -9.07 -13.03 -14.46
C ARG A 6 -8.19 -11.90 -13.89
N PHE A 7 -7.31 -11.31 -14.71
CA PHE A 7 -6.46 -10.20 -14.29
C PHE A 7 -7.04 -8.83 -14.63
N LEU A 8 -8.19 -8.79 -15.31
CA LEU A 8 -8.82 -7.54 -15.74
C LEU A 8 -9.08 -6.55 -14.58
N PRO A 9 -9.63 -6.97 -13.42
CA PRO A 9 -9.84 -6.05 -12.30
C PRO A 9 -8.53 -5.42 -11.79
N TYR A 10 -7.47 -6.24 -11.68
CA TYR A 10 -6.15 -5.76 -11.26
C TYR A 10 -5.59 -4.73 -12.24
N ARG A 11 -5.67 -5.02 -13.55
CA ARG A 11 -5.18 -4.11 -14.60
C ARG A 11 -5.92 -2.79 -14.61
N LYS A 12 -7.24 -2.79 -14.40
CA LYS A 12 -8.03 -1.56 -14.26
C LYS A 12 -7.51 -0.70 -13.11
N VAL A 13 -7.24 -1.30 -11.96
CA VAL A 13 -6.67 -0.59 -10.82
C VAL A 13 -5.27 -0.10 -11.13
N PHE A 14 -4.39 -0.93 -11.68
CA PHE A 14 -3.02 -0.56 -12.01
C PHE A 14 -2.95 0.58 -13.03
N ALA A 15 -3.86 0.63 -13.99
CA ALA A 15 -3.98 1.73 -14.94
C ALA A 15 -4.27 3.06 -14.24
N ARG A 16 -5.10 3.07 -13.17
CA ARG A 16 -5.35 4.28 -12.35
C ARG A 16 -4.08 4.77 -11.67
N PHE A 17 -3.17 3.86 -11.29
CA PHE A 17 -1.85 4.19 -10.73
C PHE A 17 -0.81 4.51 -11.80
N GLY A 18 -1.13 4.33 -13.09
CA GLY A 18 -0.19 4.53 -14.19
C GLY A 18 1.04 3.63 -14.10
N PHE A 19 0.88 2.43 -13.58
CA PHE A 19 1.96 1.45 -13.56
C PHE A 19 2.29 0.99 -14.98
N GLY A 20 3.58 0.91 -15.29
CA GLY A 20 4.02 0.30 -16.54
C GLY A 20 4.00 -1.23 -16.47
N ARG A 21 3.97 -1.89 -17.62
CA ARG A 21 3.84 -3.36 -17.75
C ARG A 21 4.76 -4.16 -16.81
N ARG A 22 5.99 -3.71 -16.62
CA ARG A 22 6.97 -4.36 -15.75
C ARG A 22 6.54 -4.31 -14.27
N VAL A 23 6.07 -3.15 -13.82
CA VAL A 23 5.59 -2.97 -12.45
C VAL A 23 4.28 -3.74 -12.25
N GLU A 24 3.37 -3.71 -13.23
CA GLU A 24 2.12 -4.50 -13.21
C GLU A 24 2.41 -6.00 -13.05
N ALA A 25 3.27 -6.56 -13.90
CA ALA A 25 3.62 -7.98 -13.84
C ALA A 25 4.25 -8.36 -12.49
N LEU A 26 5.14 -7.52 -11.97
CA LEU A 26 5.80 -7.74 -10.70
C LEU A 26 4.81 -7.67 -9.53
N LEU A 27 3.94 -6.66 -9.50
CA LEU A 27 2.93 -6.56 -8.45
C LEU A 27 1.94 -7.71 -8.54
N LEU A 28 1.46 -8.03 -9.73
CA LEU A 28 0.50 -9.11 -9.95
C LEU A 28 1.05 -10.46 -9.49
N SER A 29 2.30 -10.78 -9.82
CA SER A 29 2.94 -12.04 -9.36
C SER A 29 3.04 -12.15 -7.84
N GLN A 30 3.03 -11.01 -7.13
CA GLN A 30 3.15 -10.99 -5.67
C GLN A 30 1.79 -10.99 -4.96
N ILE A 31 0.76 -10.34 -5.56
CA ILE A 31 -0.53 -10.13 -4.88
C ILE A 31 -1.65 -11.03 -5.39
N TYR A 32 -1.44 -11.76 -6.49
CA TYR A 32 -2.44 -12.71 -6.99
C TYR A 32 -2.26 -14.08 -6.34
N PRO A 33 -3.34 -14.77 -5.93
CA PRO A 33 -4.71 -14.28 -5.88
C PRO A 33 -4.97 -13.38 -4.66
N PHE A 34 -5.85 -12.35 -4.84
CA PHE A 34 -6.12 -11.37 -3.78
C PHE A 34 -6.83 -11.96 -2.57
N GLU A 35 -7.53 -13.07 -2.77
CA GLU A 35 -8.24 -13.84 -1.75
C GLU A 35 -7.31 -14.30 -0.61
N ASN A 36 -6.02 -14.48 -0.87
CA ASN A 36 -5.01 -14.82 0.16
C ASN A 36 -4.89 -13.76 1.27
N TYR A 37 -5.35 -12.55 1.02
CA TYR A 37 -5.32 -11.45 1.99
C TYR A 37 -6.64 -11.28 2.74
N LEU A 38 -7.70 -11.96 2.33
CA LEU A 38 -9.04 -11.83 2.89
C LEU A 38 -9.26 -12.77 4.07
N ALA A 39 -10.35 -12.57 4.80
CA ALA A 39 -10.85 -13.51 5.78
C ALA A 39 -11.57 -14.69 5.07
N PRO A 40 -11.88 -15.80 5.77
CA PRO A 40 -12.56 -16.94 5.17
C PRO A 40 -13.94 -16.65 4.55
N ASP A 41 -14.57 -15.56 4.98
CA ASP A 41 -15.84 -15.05 4.44
C ASP A 41 -15.67 -14.22 3.14
N GLY A 42 -14.44 -14.14 2.60
CA GLY A 42 -14.11 -13.37 1.41
C GLY A 42 -14.07 -11.84 1.61
N LYS A 43 -14.16 -11.36 2.85
CA LYS A 43 -14.11 -9.92 3.18
C LYS A 43 -12.77 -9.51 3.77
N PRO A 44 -12.44 -8.20 3.75
CA PRO A 44 -11.26 -7.70 4.46
C PRO A 44 -11.35 -7.97 5.97
N ASP A 45 -10.32 -8.63 6.52
CA ASP A 45 -10.24 -8.97 7.94
C ASP A 45 -9.86 -7.73 8.78
N VAL A 46 -10.84 -7.22 9.52
CA VAL A 46 -10.68 -6.07 10.43
C VAL A 46 -11.10 -6.48 11.83
N LYS A 47 -10.16 -6.43 12.78
CA LYS A 47 -10.43 -6.74 14.20
C LYS A 47 -10.42 -5.47 15.03
N ILE A 48 -11.44 -5.33 15.89
CA ILE A 48 -11.49 -4.27 16.90
C ILE A 48 -10.94 -4.84 18.19
N ARG A 49 -9.96 -4.19 18.79
CA ARG A 49 -9.40 -4.54 20.10
C ARG A 49 -9.31 -3.31 20.98
N ASN A 50 -9.65 -3.45 22.23
CA ASN A 50 -9.45 -2.40 23.20
C ASN A 50 -7.96 -2.26 23.55
N GLY A 51 -7.47 -1.03 23.54
CA GLY A 51 -6.08 -0.73 23.93
C GLY A 51 -5.83 -1.07 25.40
N ARG A 52 -4.75 -1.81 25.70
CA ARG A 52 -4.41 -2.26 27.06
C ARG A 52 -4.31 -1.10 28.07
N LYS A 53 -3.80 0.05 27.66
CA LYS A 53 -3.58 1.22 28.56
C LYS A 53 -4.70 2.26 28.46
N SER A 54 -5.31 2.43 27.28
CA SER A 54 -6.28 3.50 27.04
C SER A 54 -7.74 3.04 27.11
N GLY A 55 -8.01 1.72 27.11
CA GLY A 55 -9.36 1.17 26.98
C GLY A 55 -10.09 1.49 25.67
N LYS A 56 -9.52 2.37 24.85
CA LYS A 56 -10.15 2.83 23.60
C LYS A 56 -10.12 1.74 22.51
N PRO A 57 -11.21 1.55 21.76
CA PRO A 57 -11.26 0.59 20.67
C PRO A 57 -10.32 1.01 19.54
N THR A 58 -9.47 0.10 19.10
CA THR A 58 -8.54 0.28 17.98
C THR A 58 -8.85 -0.70 16.87
N LYS A 59 -9.08 -0.19 15.66
CA LYS A 59 -9.26 -1.01 14.46
C LYS A 59 -7.91 -1.57 14.00
N ARG A 60 -7.80 -2.89 13.84
CA ARG A 60 -6.63 -3.57 13.26
C ARG A 60 -7.00 -4.20 11.94
N HIS A 61 -6.54 -3.60 10.85
CA HIS A 61 -6.77 -4.09 9.49
C HIS A 61 -5.76 -5.20 9.14
N LEU A 62 -6.11 -6.45 9.43
CA LEU A 62 -5.20 -7.60 9.25
C LEU A 62 -4.94 -7.89 7.77
N SER A 63 -5.98 -7.85 6.93
CA SER A 63 -5.84 -7.99 5.47
C SER A 63 -4.88 -6.97 4.88
N LEU A 64 -5.07 -5.69 5.21
CA LEU A 64 -4.17 -4.62 4.77
C LEU A 64 -2.73 -4.85 5.24
N ARG A 65 -2.54 -5.32 6.48
CA ARG A 65 -1.19 -5.61 7.01
C ARG A 65 -0.52 -6.76 6.27
N ARG A 66 -1.26 -7.84 5.99
CA ARG A 66 -0.76 -8.98 5.17
C ARG A 66 -0.36 -8.50 3.78
N PHE A 67 -1.21 -7.71 3.13
CA PHE A 67 -0.95 -7.13 1.81
C PHE A 67 0.29 -6.21 1.83
N MET A 68 0.37 -5.29 2.77
CA MET A 68 1.55 -4.41 2.94
C MET A 68 2.82 -5.21 3.21
N LYS A 69 2.74 -6.30 3.98
CA LYS A 69 3.88 -7.18 4.24
C LYS A 69 4.35 -7.86 2.96
N ALA A 70 3.44 -8.39 2.15
CA ALA A 70 3.78 -9.03 0.89
C ALA A 70 4.56 -8.09 -0.04
N LEU A 71 4.15 -6.82 -0.13
CA LEU A 71 4.81 -5.79 -0.93
C LEU A 71 6.03 -5.13 -0.25
N GLY A 72 6.42 -5.58 0.95
CA GLY A 72 7.60 -5.10 1.66
C GLY A 72 7.42 -3.74 2.34
N TYR A 73 6.19 -3.36 2.70
CA TYR A 73 5.88 -2.07 3.34
C TYR A 73 5.23 -2.18 4.73
N ALA A 74 5.21 -3.37 5.33
CA ALA A 74 4.73 -3.51 6.70
C ALA A 74 5.80 -3.02 7.69
N PRO A 75 5.47 -2.09 8.61
CA PRO A 75 6.37 -1.72 9.68
C PRO A 75 6.51 -2.89 10.66
N SER A 76 7.73 -3.26 10.99
CA SER A 76 8.08 -4.09 12.14
C SER A 76 8.60 -3.19 13.24
N GLN A 77 8.09 -3.34 14.45
CA GLN A 77 8.62 -2.67 15.63
C GLN A 77 9.51 -3.66 16.38
N GLU A 78 10.79 -3.39 16.42
CA GLU A 78 11.70 -4.03 17.35
C GLU A 78 11.80 -3.13 18.58
N SER A 79 11.26 -3.56 19.71
CA SER A 79 11.45 -2.91 20.99
C SER A 79 12.31 -3.81 21.88
N SER A 80 13.51 -3.37 22.17
CA SER A 80 14.42 -3.99 23.12
C SER A 80 14.81 -2.90 24.13
N GLY A 81 14.24 -2.97 25.33
CA GLY A 81 14.45 -1.95 26.35
C GLY A 81 14.04 -0.55 25.91
N ASP A 82 14.92 0.45 26.09
CA ASP A 82 14.66 1.86 25.73
C ASP A 82 14.80 2.17 24.24
N LEU A 83 15.22 1.20 23.41
CA LEU A 83 15.42 1.38 21.97
C LEU A 83 14.18 0.94 21.18
N HIS A 84 13.40 1.94 20.72
CA HIS A 84 12.29 1.72 19.79
C HIS A 84 12.73 1.99 18.35
N LYS A 85 13.17 0.95 17.65
CA LYS A 85 13.47 1.05 16.21
C LYS A 85 12.31 0.52 15.39
N SER A 86 11.78 1.35 14.50
CA SER A 86 10.84 0.93 13.46
C SER A 86 11.62 0.54 12.21
N LYS A 87 11.62 -0.73 11.86
CA LYS A 87 12.27 -1.25 10.65
C LYS A 87 11.24 -1.97 9.78
N VAL A 88 11.32 -1.78 8.48
CA VAL A 88 10.54 -2.59 7.52
C VAL A 88 11.30 -3.88 7.28
N VAL A 89 10.75 -5.00 7.74
CA VAL A 89 11.37 -6.33 7.62
C VAL A 89 10.43 -7.27 6.88
N GLY A 90 10.99 -8.00 5.92
CA GLY A 90 10.28 -9.01 5.15
C GLY A 90 9.49 -8.47 3.96
N GLY A 91 8.83 -9.38 3.24
CA GLY A 91 8.13 -9.11 2.00
C GLY A 91 9.05 -8.95 0.78
N SER A 92 8.46 -8.63 -0.35
CA SER A 92 9.18 -8.50 -1.62
C SER A 92 10.03 -7.23 -1.68
N ASP A 93 11.34 -7.39 -1.68
CA ASP A 93 12.28 -6.28 -1.90
C ASP A 93 12.17 -5.71 -3.32
N LEU A 94 11.88 -6.54 -4.30
CA LEU A 94 11.66 -6.12 -5.69
C LEU A 94 10.44 -5.21 -5.81
N CYS A 95 9.31 -5.58 -5.21
CA CYS A 95 8.11 -4.74 -5.20
C CYS A 95 8.37 -3.42 -4.45
N ARG A 96 9.09 -3.47 -3.32
CA ARG A 96 9.45 -2.27 -2.57
C ARG A 96 10.29 -1.32 -3.40
N LYS A 97 11.32 -1.82 -4.09
CA LYS A 97 12.19 -1.01 -4.98
C LYS A 97 11.39 -0.45 -6.16
N ALA A 98 10.55 -1.26 -6.81
CA ALA A 98 9.75 -0.83 -7.95
C ALA A 98 8.76 0.29 -7.57
N LEU A 99 8.06 0.15 -6.45
CA LEU A 99 7.13 1.16 -5.96
C LEU A 99 7.85 2.44 -5.50
N TRP A 100 9.01 2.31 -4.85
CA TRP A 100 9.83 3.46 -4.49
C TRP A 100 10.30 4.24 -5.73
N GLN A 101 10.76 3.53 -6.76
CA GLN A 101 11.18 4.12 -8.02
C GLN A 101 9.99 4.76 -8.77
N TRP A 102 8.82 4.13 -8.73
CA TRP A 102 7.60 4.70 -9.30
C TRP A 102 7.23 6.03 -8.61
N ILE A 103 7.30 6.12 -7.27
CA ILE A 103 7.12 7.40 -6.55
C ILE A 103 8.13 8.44 -7.04
N PHE A 104 9.40 8.07 -7.14
CA PHE A 104 10.47 8.96 -7.58
C PHE A 104 10.26 9.50 -9.00
N THR A 105 9.79 8.66 -9.93
CA THR A 105 9.68 9.02 -11.35
C THR A 105 8.33 9.57 -11.76
N ARG A 106 7.24 9.19 -11.06
CA ARG A 106 5.87 9.49 -11.49
C ARG A 106 5.07 10.37 -10.54
N ILE A 107 5.42 10.41 -9.27
CA ILE A 107 4.67 11.20 -8.26
C ILE A 107 5.46 12.41 -7.80
N GLU A 108 6.75 12.25 -7.55
CA GLU A 108 7.59 13.33 -7.04
C GLU A 108 7.73 14.49 -8.04
N PRO A 109 8.02 14.27 -9.34
CA PRO A 109 8.09 15.39 -10.28
C PRO A 109 6.67 15.84 -10.66
N ARG A 110 6.32 17.09 -10.36
CA ARG A 110 4.97 17.64 -10.62
C ARG A 110 4.51 17.44 -12.08
N ARG A 111 5.41 17.60 -13.04
CA ARG A 111 5.12 17.43 -14.48
C ARG A 111 4.75 16.00 -14.88
N CYS A 112 5.18 15.00 -14.10
CA CYS A 112 4.97 13.57 -14.40
C CYS A 112 3.80 12.98 -13.61
N ARG A 113 3.17 13.74 -12.72
CA ARG A 113 2.06 13.28 -11.90
C ARG A 113 0.88 12.83 -12.74
N LEU A 114 0.23 11.77 -12.29
CA LEU A 114 -1.01 11.31 -12.88
C LEU A 114 -2.08 12.39 -12.73
N LYS A 115 -2.80 12.67 -13.79
CA LYS A 115 -3.93 13.62 -13.79
C LYS A 115 -5.21 12.93 -13.33
N ASN A 116 -5.20 12.44 -12.08
CA ASN A 116 -6.34 11.80 -11.44
C ASN A 116 -6.23 11.92 -9.92
N GLN A 117 -7.30 11.55 -9.19
CA GLN A 117 -7.36 11.63 -7.73
C GLN A 117 -6.19 10.96 -7.00
N ILE A 118 -5.63 9.86 -7.55
CA ILE A 118 -4.49 9.16 -6.95
C ILE A 118 -3.23 10.02 -7.05
N GLY A 119 -2.99 10.59 -8.25
CA GLY A 119 -1.85 11.47 -8.50
C GLY A 119 -1.91 12.74 -7.66
N ASP A 120 -3.08 13.37 -7.58
CA ASP A 120 -3.31 14.57 -6.78
C ASP A 120 -3.06 14.29 -5.30
N ARG A 121 -3.70 13.25 -4.76
CA ARG A 121 -3.57 12.88 -3.35
C ARG A 121 -2.14 12.50 -2.95
N LEU A 122 -1.44 11.71 -3.77
CA LEU A 122 -0.05 11.34 -3.48
C LEU A 122 0.90 12.51 -3.71
N GLY A 123 0.58 13.40 -4.65
CA GLY A 123 1.30 14.63 -4.91
C GLY A 123 1.25 15.61 -3.73
N GLU A 124 0.07 15.84 -3.16
CA GLU A 124 -0.10 16.65 -1.95
C GLU A 124 0.69 16.07 -0.77
N ILE A 125 0.60 14.75 -0.58
CA ILE A 125 1.29 14.06 0.51
C ILE A 125 2.81 14.20 0.38
N ILE A 126 3.38 14.02 -0.83
CA ILE A 126 4.84 14.10 -1.01
C ILE A 126 5.33 15.54 -0.85
N ASP A 127 4.57 16.52 -1.32
CA ASP A 127 4.91 17.93 -1.17
C ASP A 127 4.89 18.33 0.32
N ALA A 128 3.87 17.93 1.07
CA ALA A 128 3.79 18.18 2.51
C ALA A 128 4.91 17.47 3.32
N GLU A 129 5.19 16.20 3.01
CA GLU A 129 6.27 15.45 3.67
C GLU A 129 7.66 16.05 3.38
N LYS A 130 7.88 16.61 2.19
CA LYS A 130 9.14 17.33 1.87
C LYS A 130 9.33 18.58 2.71
N LEU A 131 8.26 19.33 2.96
CA LEU A 131 8.31 20.54 3.81
C LEU A 131 8.69 20.23 5.26
N SER A 132 8.53 18.97 5.70
CA SER A 132 8.86 18.55 7.07
C SER A 132 10.37 18.42 7.36
N GLY A 133 11.25 18.68 6.38
CA GLY A 133 12.70 18.58 6.52
C GLY A 133 13.26 17.15 6.62
N ARG A 134 12.43 16.13 6.40
CA ARG A 134 12.85 14.72 6.45
C ARG A 134 13.74 14.36 5.26
N PRO A 135 14.67 13.38 5.43
CA PRO A 135 15.46 12.86 4.33
C PRO A 135 14.58 12.38 3.17
N VAL A 136 14.87 12.81 1.95
CA VAL A 136 14.04 12.54 0.76
C VAL A 136 13.80 11.04 0.52
N ARG A 137 14.80 10.20 0.80
CA ARG A 137 14.66 8.73 0.70
C ARG A 137 13.57 8.21 1.63
N LEU A 138 13.50 8.73 2.86
CA LEU A 138 12.46 8.36 3.83
C LEU A 138 11.09 8.88 3.38
N VAL A 139 11.01 10.10 2.87
CA VAL A 139 9.76 10.68 2.32
C VAL A 139 9.20 9.76 1.22
N ARG A 140 10.02 9.37 0.24
CA ARG A 140 9.60 8.46 -0.84
C ARG A 140 9.08 7.13 -0.31
N SER A 141 9.78 6.53 0.65
CA SER A 141 9.35 5.27 1.27
C SER A 141 8.02 5.39 2.00
N ARG A 142 7.80 6.51 2.72
CA ARG A 142 6.53 6.78 3.42
C ARG A 142 5.37 6.97 2.44
N VAL A 143 5.60 7.72 1.36
CA VAL A 143 4.60 7.94 0.31
C VAL A 143 4.29 6.65 -0.43
N ALA A 144 5.30 5.81 -0.72
CA ALA A 144 5.09 4.48 -1.29
C ALA A 144 4.24 3.58 -0.38
N ALA A 145 4.47 3.60 0.94
CA ALA A 145 3.62 2.88 1.89
C ALA A 145 2.16 3.39 1.89
N LYS A 146 1.95 4.70 1.73
CA LYS A 146 0.59 5.28 1.56
C LYS A 146 -0.03 4.87 0.22
N ALA A 147 0.75 4.82 -0.86
CA ALA A 147 0.30 4.33 -2.15
C ALA A 147 -0.13 2.85 -2.09
N VAL A 148 0.60 2.00 -1.37
CA VAL A 148 0.22 0.59 -1.14
C VAL A 148 -1.12 0.48 -0.40
N LYS A 149 -1.39 1.35 0.57
CA LYS A 149 -2.71 1.39 1.25
C LYS A 149 -3.83 1.80 0.30
N LEU A 150 -3.58 2.78 -0.57
CA LEU A 150 -4.55 3.17 -1.61
C LEU A 150 -4.77 2.03 -2.61
N LEU A 151 -3.70 1.37 -3.04
CA LEU A 151 -3.77 0.22 -3.95
C LEU A 151 -4.66 -0.89 -3.37
N PHE A 152 -4.50 -1.22 -2.09
CA PHE A 152 -5.36 -2.18 -1.41
C PHE A 152 -6.83 -1.75 -1.43
N LYS A 153 -7.13 -0.50 -1.10
CA LYS A 153 -8.50 0.04 -1.11
C LYS A 153 -9.13 0.00 -2.50
N GLU A 154 -8.39 0.38 -3.53
CA GLU A 154 -8.86 0.35 -4.91
C GLU A 154 -9.11 -1.08 -5.40
N LEU A 155 -8.27 -2.06 -5.03
CA LEU A 155 -8.49 -3.47 -5.34
C LEU A 155 -9.73 -4.02 -4.63
N VAL A 156 -9.92 -3.74 -3.35
CA VAL A 156 -11.12 -4.13 -2.60
C VAL A 156 -12.38 -3.57 -3.28
N ARG A 157 -12.35 -2.31 -3.72
CA ARG A 157 -13.47 -1.66 -4.40
C ARG A 157 -13.74 -2.29 -5.76
N GLU A 158 -12.71 -2.49 -6.59
CA GLU A 158 -12.85 -3.03 -7.94
C GLU A 158 -13.31 -4.50 -7.94
N LEU A 159 -12.91 -5.27 -6.93
CA LEU A 159 -13.33 -6.66 -6.74
C LEU A 159 -14.71 -6.79 -6.07
N GLY A 160 -15.38 -5.68 -5.77
CA GLY A 160 -16.71 -5.69 -5.12
C GLY A 160 -16.69 -6.17 -3.66
N LEU A 161 -15.54 -6.13 -2.99
CA LEU A 161 -15.34 -6.61 -1.61
C LEU A 161 -15.54 -5.49 -0.57
N VAL A 162 -16.39 -4.51 -0.87
CA VAL A 162 -16.63 -3.33 -0.02
C VAL A 162 -17.24 -3.75 1.30
N THR A 163 -16.57 -3.40 2.39
CA THR A 163 -17.12 -3.43 3.74
C THR A 163 -17.19 -1.99 4.26
N GLU A 164 -18.30 -1.63 4.90
CA GLU A 164 -18.52 -0.32 5.56
C GLU A 164 -17.42 0.06 6.58
N LEU A 165 -16.52 -0.87 6.88
CA LEU A 165 -15.44 -0.72 7.86
C LEU A 165 -14.14 -0.10 7.30
N LEU A 166 -14.08 0.19 5.98
CA LEU A 166 -12.85 0.71 5.33
C LEU A 166 -12.85 2.23 5.16
N GLU A 167 -13.91 2.92 5.58
CA GLU A 167 -13.97 4.36 5.74
C GLU A 167 -13.47 4.75 7.14
#